data_bf2a77a0c7c84fc74c879e4c56c8fdf3
#
_entry.id   bf2a77a0c7c84fc74c879e4c56c8fdf3
#
_cell.length_a   1.000
_cell.length_b   1.000
_cell.length_c   1.000
_cell.angle_alpha   90.00
_cell.angle_beta   90.00
_cell.angle_gamma   90.00
#
_symmetry.space_group_name_H-M   'P 1'
#
loop_
_entity.id
_entity.type
_entity.pdbx_description
1 polymer ?
#
loop_
_entity_poly.entity_id
_entity_poly.type
_entity_poly.pdbx_seq_one_letter_code
_entity_poly.pdbx_strand_id
1 'polypeptide(L)'
;TIYRWVSAGYDGMTNMELRRKVGYRPRKRAACRAATRHSARRSHAAFLALGEDACAAAWEMDTVEGAREDSACLLTLLHRPSRLQLALPLEEKTAGCVAGALEGVRAVLGADGTRRVFRAVLTDNGPEFSDEDAIAALIGEGQGETRLFYCDPRRSDQKGACERNHVEIRKLLPKGRGLRFDRLAPADLSLAMPHVNSEPRGALGFATPARAFRAMLGADAEALLDAYGVEDVPVGELDLTPGLIARAREERGDAPLS
;
A
#
# COMPACT_ATOMS: atom_id res chain seq x y z
N THR A 1 10.02 27.62 -7.69
CA THR A 1 9.06 28.20 -6.73
C THR A 1 9.80 28.83 -5.55
N ILE A 2 9.17 29.34 -4.52
CA ILE A 2 9.77 30.14 -3.42
C ILE A 2 11.05 29.49 -2.87
N TYR A 3 11.05 28.20 -2.56
CA TYR A 3 12.25 27.49 -2.07
C TYR A 3 13.45 27.49 -3.03
N ARG A 4 13.20 27.51 -4.34
CA ARG A 4 14.27 27.63 -5.36
C ARG A 4 14.82 29.05 -5.43
N TRP A 5 13.96 30.06 -5.28
CA TRP A 5 14.37 31.46 -5.26
C TRP A 5 15.23 31.77 -4.04
N VAL A 6 14.83 31.32 -2.86
CA VAL A 6 15.63 31.47 -1.64
C VAL A 6 16.95 30.70 -1.73
N SER A 7 16.95 29.52 -2.36
CA SER A 7 18.20 28.77 -2.62
C SER A 7 19.13 29.48 -3.61
N ALA A 8 18.57 30.30 -4.49
CA ALA A 8 19.33 31.13 -5.44
C ALA A 8 19.73 32.52 -4.88
N GLY A 9 19.46 32.78 -3.60
CA GLY A 9 19.81 34.05 -2.95
C GLY A 9 18.92 35.24 -3.31
N TYR A 10 17.69 34.99 -3.79
CA TYR A 10 16.74 36.04 -4.12
C TYR A 10 16.34 36.83 -2.87
N ASP A 11 16.45 38.15 -2.95
CA ASP A 11 16.07 39.13 -1.89
C ASP A 11 16.83 38.97 -0.55
N GLY A 12 18.06 38.44 -0.61
CA GLY A 12 18.91 38.31 0.57
C GLY A 12 18.44 37.28 1.60
N MET A 13 17.33 36.60 1.35
CA MET A 13 16.80 35.56 2.24
C MET A 13 17.66 34.29 2.20
N THR A 14 17.85 33.68 3.34
CA THR A 14 18.63 32.44 3.47
C THR A 14 17.72 31.24 3.73
N ASN A 15 18.24 30.03 3.42
CA ASN A 15 17.53 28.79 3.72
C ASN A 15 17.25 28.59 5.22
N MET A 16 17.91 29.35 6.10
CA MET A 16 17.72 29.33 7.56
C MET A 16 16.38 29.95 7.96
N GLU A 17 15.83 30.85 7.15
CA GLU A 17 14.58 31.57 7.40
C GLU A 17 13.35 30.77 6.89
N LEU A 18 13.59 29.66 6.20
CA LEU A 18 12.51 28.81 5.69
C LEU A 18 12.05 27.79 6.75
N ARG A 19 10.78 27.83 7.11
CA ARG A 19 10.14 27.00 8.13
C ARG A 19 10.39 25.48 8.03
N ARG A 20 10.73 24.95 6.86
CA ARG A 20 10.96 23.51 6.60
C ARG A 20 12.40 23.12 6.28
N LYS A 21 13.30 24.08 6.09
CA LYS A 21 14.72 23.78 5.78
C LYS A 21 15.68 23.89 6.98
N VAL A 22 15.21 24.41 8.08
CA VAL A 22 15.96 24.51 9.35
C VAL A 22 15.92 23.17 10.08
N GLY A 23 16.59 22.18 9.60
CA GLY A 23 16.54 20.86 10.24
C GLY A 23 17.26 19.77 9.46
N TYR A 24 18.38 20.11 8.83
CA TYR A 24 19.23 19.10 8.23
C TYR A 24 19.93 18.30 9.35
N ARG A 25 19.31 17.22 9.79
CA ARG A 25 20.03 16.18 10.56
C ARG A 25 20.78 15.33 9.55
N PRO A 26 22.14 15.24 9.63
CA PRO A 26 22.87 14.27 8.82
C PRO A 26 22.27 12.89 9.08
N ARG A 27 21.74 12.25 8.04
CA ARG A 27 21.32 10.85 8.15
C ARG A 27 22.55 10.04 8.53
N LYS A 28 22.57 9.45 9.73
CA LYS A 28 23.53 8.37 10.03
C LYS A 28 23.40 7.37 8.89
N ARG A 29 24.49 7.09 8.17
CA ARG A 29 24.52 6.01 7.18
C ARG A 29 24.08 4.74 7.91
N ALA A 30 22.87 4.26 7.61
CA ALA A 30 22.46 2.95 8.06
C ALA A 30 23.47 1.95 7.50
N ALA A 31 23.95 1.03 8.35
CA ALA A 31 24.77 -0.08 7.90
C ALA A 31 24.06 -0.72 6.69
N CYS A 32 24.79 -0.87 5.61
CA CYS A 32 24.27 -1.47 4.39
C CYS A 32 23.94 -2.93 4.70
N ARG A 33 22.67 -3.23 5.03
CA ARG A 33 22.21 -4.63 5.00
C ARG A 33 22.42 -5.11 3.58
N ALA A 34 23.05 -6.27 3.42
CA ALA A 34 23.21 -6.90 2.12
C ALA A 34 21.81 -6.97 1.48
N ALA A 35 21.66 -6.37 0.30
CA ALA A 35 20.41 -6.49 -0.43
C ALA A 35 20.16 -7.96 -0.71
N THR A 36 18.98 -8.47 -0.34
CA THR A 36 18.55 -9.82 -0.73
C THR A 36 18.64 -9.89 -2.25
N ARG A 37 19.41 -10.80 -2.79
CA ARG A 37 19.52 -11.00 -4.23
C ARG A 37 18.43 -11.97 -4.64
N HIS A 38 17.35 -11.46 -5.17
CA HIS A 38 16.33 -12.25 -5.82
C HIS A 38 16.88 -12.87 -7.12
N SER A 39 16.26 -13.96 -7.58
CA SER A 39 16.62 -14.57 -8.85
C SER A 39 16.44 -13.58 -10.01
N ALA A 40 17.25 -13.70 -11.07
CA ALA A 40 17.16 -12.81 -12.22
C ALA A 40 15.74 -12.76 -12.84
N ARG A 41 15.00 -13.88 -12.77
CA ARG A 41 13.61 -13.98 -13.26
C ARG A 41 12.61 -13.12 -12.47
N ARG A 42 12.95 -12.69 -11.23
CA ARG A 42 12.12 -11.88 -10.35
C ARG A 42 12.59 -10.43 -10.27
N SER A 43 13.57 -10.04 -11.08
CA SER A 43 14.12 -8.69 -11.11
C SER A 43 13.12 -7.67 -11.67
N HIS A 44 13.31 -6.39 -11.38
CA HIS A 44 12.55 -5.32 -12.02
C HIS A 44 12.72 -5.30 -13.53
N ALA A 45 13.90 -5.67 -14.06
CA ALA A 45 14.12 -5.82 -15.49
C ALA A 45 13.25 -6.92 -16.09
N ALA A 46 13.09 -8.05 -15.39
CA ALA A 46 12.17 -9.12 -15.81
C ALA A 46 10.70 -8.67 -15.75
N PHE A 47 10.32 -7.87 -14.76
CA PHE A 47 8.99 -7.23 -14.70
C PHE A 47 8.74 -6.36 -15.93
N LEU A 48 9.66 -5.48 -16.29
CA LEU A 48 9.53 -4.63 -17.47
C LEU A 48 9.48 -5.44 -18.78
N ALA A 49 10.13 -6.59 -18.83
CA ALA A 49 10.10 -7.48 -19.98
C ALA A 49 8.73 -8.15 -20.24
N LEU A 50 7.78 -8.07 -19.27
CA LEU A 50 6.39 -8.48 -19.48
C LEU A 50 5.65 -7.62 -20.52
N GLY A 51 6.17 -6.42 -20.82
CA GLY A 51 5.55 -5.43 -21.69
C GLY A 51 4.70 -4.40 -20.90
N GLU A 52 4.38 -3.29 -21.58
CA GLU A 52 3.74 -2.14 -20.97
C GLU A 52 2.36 -2.47 -20.38
N ASP A 53 1.53 -3.20 -21.13
CA ASP A 53 0.18 -3.55 -20.70
C ASP A 53 0.17 -4.45 -19.46
N ALA A 54 1.06 -5.46 -19.41
CA ALA A 54 1.17 -6.35 -18.27
C ALA A 54 1.71 -5.62 -17.02
N CYS A 55 2.68 -4.72 -17.21
CA CYS A 55 3.19 -3.87 -16.14
C CYS A 55 2.12 -2.90 -15.62
N ALA A 56 1.29 -2.34 -16.51
CA ALA A 56 0.19 -1.45 -16.15
C ALA A 56 -0.91 -2.20 -15.40
N ALA A 57 -1.15 -3.49 -15.70
CA ALA A 57 -2.14 -4.35 -15.08
C ALA A 57 -1.67 -5.00 -13.75
N ALA A 58 -0.44 -4.73 -13.30
CA ALA A 58 0.13 -5.36 -12.12
C ALA A 58 -0.49 -4.85 -10.81
N TRP A 59 -0.30 -5.66 -9.77
CA TRP A 59 -0.47 -5.25 -8.39
C TRP A 59 0.86 -4.72 -7.82
N GLU A 60 0.76 -3.76 -6.92
CA GLU A 60 1.89 -3.35 -6.07
C GLU A 60 1.62 -3.78 -4.64
N MET A 61 2.61 -4.38 -4.00
CA MET A 61 2.56 -4.83 -2.62
C MET A 61 3.59 -4.05 -1.80
N ASP A 62 3.15 -3.50 -0.65
CA ASP A 62 3.98 -2.69 0.23
C ASP A 62 3.47 -2.77 1.67
N THR A 63 4.22 -2.22 2.63
CA THR A 63 3.79 -2.09 4.01
C THR A 63 3.67 -0.63 4.44
N VAL A 64 2.64 -0.34 5.25
CA VAL A 64 2.44 0.96 5.88
C VAL A 64 2.64 0.80 7.38
N GLU A 65 3.66 1.50 7.93
CA GLU A 65 4.01 1.47 9.34
C GLU A 65 3.30 2.57 10.13
N GLY A 66 2.89 2.30 11.35
CA GLY A 66 2.34 3.26 12.32
C GLY A 66 3.39 4.10 13.02
N ALA A 67 3.33 4.16 14.34
CA ALA A 67 4.34 4.76 15.19
C ALA A 67 5.63 3.94 15.15
N ARG A 68 6.74 4.52 15.59
CA ARG A 68 8.03 3.83 15.56
C ARG A 68 8.09 2.64 16.52
N GLU A 69 7.32 2.73 17.57
CA GLU A 69 7.23 1.75 18.65
C GLU A 69 6.27 0.60 18.34
N ASP A 70 5.49 0.70 17.25
CA ASP A 70 4.57 -0.35 16.85
C ASP A 70 5.32 -1.55 16.26
N SER A 71 4.88 -2.75 16.63
CA SER A 71 5.22 -3.99 15.93
C SER A 71 4.29 -4.22 14.74
N ALA A 72 3.01 -3.85 14.91
CA ALA A 72 1.99 -3.98 13.87
C ALA A 72 2.20 -3.00 12.71
N CYS A 73 1.82 -3.46 11.52
CA CYS A 73 1.79 -2.66 10.32
C CYS A 73 0.62 -3.09 9.42
N LEU A 74 0.44 -2.42 8.30
CA LEU A 74 -0.54 -2.82 7.29
C LEU A 74 0.18 -3.33 6.05
N LEU A 75 -0.18 -4.53 5.59
CA LEU A 75 0.12 -4.95 4.22
C LEU A 75 -0.87 -4.25 3.30
N THR A 76 -0.36 -3.57 2.28
CA THR A 76 -1.18 -2.93 1.26
C THR A 76 -1.02 -3.63 -0.07
N LEU A 77 -2.15 -3.93 -0.70
CA LEU A 77 -2.24 -4.49 -2.04
C LEU A 77 -2.94 -3.46 -2.92
N LEU A 78 -2.23 -2.89 -3.88
CA LEU A 78 -2.76 -1.90 -4.81
C LEU A 78 -2.89 -2.49 -6.21
N HIS A 79 -4.10 -2.53 -6.74
CA HIS A 79 -4.37 -2.85 -8.14
C HIS A 79 -4.16 -1.61 -9.01
N ARG A 80 -3.09 -1.57 -9.80
CA ARG A 80 -2.71 -0.39 -10.59
C ARG A 80 -3.80 0.15 -11.49
N PRO A 81 -4.53 -0.69 -12.28
CA PRO A 81 -5.53 -0.17 -13.21
C PRO A 81 -6.71 0.51 -12.52
N SER A 82 -7.30 -0.13 -11.51
CA SER A 82 -8.46 0.41 -10.80
C SER A 82 -8.12 1.35 -9.66
N ARG A 83 -6.85 1.42 -9.24
CA ARG A 83 -6.42 2.13 -8.03
C ARG A 83 -7.04 1.59 -6.73
N LEU A 84 -7.71 0.42 -6.80
CA LEU A 84 -8.22 -0.23 -5.61
C LEU A 84 -7.06 -0.55 -4.67
N GLN A 85 -7.25 -0.26 -3.40
CA GLN A 85 -6.29 -0.60 -2.36
C GLN A 85 -6.96 -1.43 -1.28
N LEU A 86 -6.39 -2.59 -0.98
CA LEU A 86 -6.67 -3.35 0.22
C LEU A 86 -5.61 -3.05 1.27
N ALA A 87 -6.01 -2.99 2.52
CA ALA A 87 -5.11 -2.85 3.67
C ALA A 87 -5.41 -3.98 4.64
N LEU A 88 -4.44 -4.84 4.86
CA LEU A 88 -4.54 -6.04 5.69
C LEU A 88 -3.69 -5.85 6.95
N PRO A 89 -4.23 -6.05 8.15
CA PRO A 89 -3.48 -5.89 9.39
C PRO A 89 -2.44 -7.01 9.52
N LEU A 90 -1.22 -6.65 9.88
CA LEU A 90 -0.16 -7.56 10.26
C LEU A 90 0.22 -7.27 11.72
N GLU A 91 0.27 -8.30 12.55
CA GLU A 91 0.73 -8.18 13.95
C GLU A 91 2.19 -7.79 14.04
N GLU A 92 2.99 -8.27 13.08
CA GLU A 92 4.41 -7.97 12.97
C GLU A 92 4.82 -7.82 11.50
N LYS A 93 5.83 -7.00 11.26
CA LYS A 93 6.43 -6.83 9.93
C LYS A 93 7.38 -7.99 9.58
N THR A 94 6.81 -9.19 9.40
CA THR A 94 7.54 -10.44 9.12
C THR A 94 7.03 -11.15 7.87
N ALA A 95 7.87 -12.00 7.26
CA ALA A 95 7.47 -12.79 6.10
C ALA A 95 6.32 -13.76 6.43
N GLY A 96 6.29 -14.32 7.65
CA GLY A 96 5.20 -15.19 8.09
C GLY A 96 3.86 -14.45 8.17
N CYS A 97 3.83 -13.21 8.69
CA CYS A 97 2.60 -12.41 8.74
C CYS A 97 2.12 -12.03 7.34
N VAL A 98 3.03 -11.69 6.42
CA VAL A 98 2.68 -11.43 5.02
C VAL A 98 2.09 -12.68 4.36
N ALA A 99 2.71 -13.85 4.54
CA ALA A 99 2.19 -15.11 4.01
C ALA A 99 0.79 -15.41 4.57
N GLY A 100 0.57 -15.28 5.88
CA GLY A 100 -0.75 -15.48 6.51
C GLY A 100 -1.83 -14.53 5.95
N ALA A 101 -1.51 -13.26 5.72
CA ALA A 101 -2.42 -12.32 5.09
C ALA A 101 -2.78 -12.71 3.65
N LEU A 102 -1.79 -13.16 2.86
CA LEU A 102 -2.01 -13.63 1.49
C LEU A 102 -2.77 -14.97 1.44
N GLU A 103 -2.60 -15.84 2.44
CA GLU A 103 -3.43 -17.06 2.59
C GLU A 103 -4.90 -16.69 2.76
N GLY A 104 -5.23 -15.66 3.55
CA GLY A 104 -6.58 -15.14 3.68
C GLY A 104 -7.15 -14.67 2.33
N VAL A 105 -6.38 -13.92 1.55
CA VAL A 105 -6.78 -13.48 0.20
C VAL A 105 -7.01 -14.68 -0.72
N ARG A 106 -6.11 -15.66 -0.69
CA ARG A 106 -6.24 -16.88 -1.49
C ARG A 106 -7.44 -17.73 -1.07
N ALA A 107 -7.75 -17.79 0.21
CA ALA A 107 -8.92 -18.51 0.70
C ALA A 107 -10.24 -17.93 0.17
N VAL A 108 -10.31 -16.60 0.03
CA VAL A 108 -11.46 -15.89 -0.55
C VAL A 108 -11.61 -16.18 -2.04
N LEU A 109 -10.52 -16.08 -2.79
CA LEU A 109 -10.54 -16.20 -4.27
C LEU A 109 -10.53 -17.65 -4.77
N GLY A 110 -10.03 -18.59 -3.98
CA GLY A 110 -9.65 -19.91 -4.45
C GLY A 110 -8.41 -19.85 -5.37
N ALA A 111 -7.93 -21.01 -5.81
CA ALA A 111 -6.72 -21.08 -6.63
C ALA A 111 -6.87 -20.41 -8.00
N ASP A 112 -7.99 -20.64 -8.66
CA ASP A 112 -8.23 -20.11 -10.01
C ASP A 112 -8.54 -18.60 -9.99
N GLY A 113 -9.32 -18.11 -9.02
CA GLY A 113 -9.54 -16.68 -8.81
C GLY A 113 -8.24 -15.93 -8.51
N THR A 114 -7.39 -16.49 -7.65
CA THR A 114 -6.08 -15.93 -7.36
C THR A 114 -5.23 -15.77 -8.63
N ARG A 115 -5.21 -16.76 -9.50
CA ARG A 115 -4.49 -16.70 -10.78
C ARG A 115 -5.04 -15.66 -11.74
N ARG A 116 -6.35 -15.45 -11.77
CA ARG A 116 -6.98 -14.43 -12.61
C ARG A 116 -6.67 -13.02 -12.11
N VAL A 117 -6.69 -12.84 -10.79
CA VAL A 117 -6.53 -11.55 -10.12
C VAL A 117 -5.05 -11.11 -10.07
N PHE A 118 -4.16 -11.99 -9.60
CA PHE A 118 -2.73 -11.65 -9.41
C PHE A 118 -1.88 -12.13 -10.60
N ARG A 119 -1.97 -11.44 -11.74
CA ARG A 119 -1.16 -11.77 -12.92
C ARG A 119 0.31 -11.38 -12.79
N ALA A 120 0.56 -10.25 -12.15
CA ALA A 120 1.89 -9.78 -11.78
C ALA A 120 1.81 -8.99 -10.48
N VAL A 121 2.75 -9.19 -9.59
CA VAL A 121 2.87 -8.48 -8.31
C VAL A 121 4.27 -7.91 -8.20
N LEU A 122 4.38 -6.61 -7.98
CA LEU A 122 5.65 -5.92 -7.76
C LEU A 122 5.77 -5.51 -6.30
N THR A 123 6.88 -5.84 -5.66
CA THR A 123 7.17 -5.47 -4.27
C THR A 123 8.58 -4.90 -4.12
N ASP A 124 8.93 -4.41 -2.95
CA ASP A 124 10.31 -4.02 -2.65
C ASP A 124 11.12 -5.16 -2.02
N ASN A 125 12.36 -4.84 -1.60
CA ASN A 125 13.27 -5.79 -0.99
C ASN A 125 13.17 -5.75 0.55
N GLY A 126 12.00 -5.48 1.11
CA GLY A 126 11.77 -5.53 2.55
C GLY A 126 11.97 -6.95 3.11
N PRO A 127 12.46 -7.09 4.36
CA PRO A 127 12.63 -8.41 4.97
C PRO A 127 11.30 -9.18 5.10
N GLU A 128 10.19 -8.47 5.16
CA GLU A 128 8.83 -9.04 5.16
C GLU A 128 8.44 -9.70 3.85
N PHE A 129 9.13 -9.40 2.76
CA PHE A 129 8.93 -10.00 1.44
C PHE A 129 10.04 -11.00 1.06
N SER A 130 10.81 -11.47 2.04
CA SER A 130 11.98 -12.33 1.79
C SER A 130 11.63 -13.78 1.47
N ASP A 131 10.42 -14.25 1.82
CA ASP A 131 9.96 -15.60 1.48
C ASP A 131 9.31 -15.62 0.10
N GLU A 132 10.17 -15.59 -0.93
CA GLU A 132 9.76 -15.55 -2.34
C GLU A 132 8.86 -16.71 -2.73
N ASP A 133 9.18 -17.92 -2.27
CA ASP A 133 8.49 -19.13 -2.69
C ASP A 133 7.11 -19.22 -2.07
N ALA A 134 6.96 -18.86 -0.79
CA ALA A 134 5.67 -18.79 -0.14
C ALA A 134 4.77 -17.73 -0.80
N ILE A 135 5.27 -16.49 -0.98
CA ILE A 135 4.50 -15.43 -1.62
C ILE A 135 4.10 -15.83 -3.05
N ALA A 136 5.04 -16.35 -3.85
CA ALA A 136 4.78 -16.77 -5.22
C ALA A 136 3.68 -17.84 -5.31
N ALA A 137 3.73 -18.85 -4.45
CA ALA A 137 2.70 -19.87 -4.37
C ALA A 137 1.33 -19.31 -4.00
N LEU A 138 1.30 -18.35 -3.05
CA LEU A 138 0.07 -17.73 -2.56
C LEU A 138 -0.59 -16.81 -3.57
N ILE A 139 0.17 -16.13 -4.43
CA ILE A 139 -0.36 -15.34 -5.54
C ILE A 139 -0.66 -16.18 -6.79
N GLY A 140 -0.53 -17.50 -6.71
CA GLY A 140 -0.92 -18.43 -7.76
C GLY A 140 0.13 -18.62 -8.86
N GLU A 141 1.43 -18.36 -8.58
CA GLU A 141 2.51 -18.67 -9.51
C GLU A 141 2.59 -20.18 -9.73
N GLY A 142 2.59 -20.60 -11.00
CA GLY A 142 2.70 -22.00 -11.40
C GLY A 142 4.08 -22.36 -11.94
N GLN A 143 4.26 -23.62 -12.33
CA GLN A 143 5.51 -24.04 -12.96
C GLN A 143 5.74 -23.30 -14.28
N GLY A 144 6.92 -22.71 -14.43
CA GLY A 144 7.32 -21.99 -15.64
C GLY A 144 6.78 -20.55 -15.75
N GLU A 145 5.92 -20.12 -14.83
CA GLU A 145 5.46 -18.73 -14.74
C GLU A 145 6.26 -17.95 -13.68
N THR A 146 6.42 -16.66 -13.88
CA THR A 146 6.89 -15.72 -12.84
C THR A 146 5.85 -14.63 -12.69
N ARG A 147 5.32 -14.48 -11.48
CA ARG A 147 4.30 -13.46 -11.15
C ARG A 147 4.77 -12.50 -10.09
N LEU A 148 5.70 -12.91 -9.23
CA LEU A 148 6.30 -12.08 -8.20
C LEU A 148 7.57 -11.44 -8.71
N PHE A 149 7.64 -10.10 -8.59
CA PHE A 149 8.78 -9.29 -9.01
C PHE A 149 9.19 -8.32 -7.91
N TYR A 150 10.47 -7.97 -7.90
CA TYR A 150 11.06 -7.07 -6.91
C TYR A 150 11.63 -5.83 -7.57
N CYS A 151 11.42 -4.69 -6.95
CA CYS A 151 12.09 -3.45 -7.32
C CYS A 151 13.61 -3.56 -7.14
N ASP A 152 14.35 -2.75 -7.86
CA ASP A 152 15.78 -2.61 -7.61
C ASP A 152 16.03 -2.05 -6.21
N PRO A 153 17.11 -2.42 -5.54
CA PRO A 153 17.42 -1.90 -4.22
C PRO A 153 17.48 -0.36 -4.20
N ARG A 154 16.77 0.26 -3.25
CA ARG A 154 16.68 1.72 -3.07
C ARG A 154 15.98 2.48 -4.22
N ARG A 155 15.19 1.82 -5.01
CA ARG A 155 14.42 2.39 -6.12
C ARG A 155 12.92 2.39 -5.79
N SER A 156 12.54 3.17 -4.76
CA SER A 156 11.12 3.33 -4.37
C SER A 156 10.27 3.95 -5.49
N ASP A 157 10.90 4.75 -6.39
CA ASP A 157 10.26 5.32 -7.56
C ASP A 157 9.62 4.28 -8.50
N GLN A 158 10.07 3.02 -8.46
CA GLN A 158 9.50 1.91 -9.25
C GLN A 158 8.12 1.44 -8.77
N LYS A 159 7.73 1.79 -7.51
CA LYS A 159 6.39 1.58 -6.92
C LYS A 159 5.61 2.90 -6.78
N GLY A 160 5.71 3.78 -7.74
CA GLY A 160 5.10 5.12 -7.64
C GLY A 160 3.56 5.14 -7.57
N ALA A 161 2.87 4.06 -7.90
CA ALA A 161 1.42 3.97 -7.73
C ALA A 161 1.06 3.73 -6.27
N CYS A 162 1.77 2.82 -5.58
CA CYS A 162 1.58 2.52 -4.17
C CYS A 162 1.91 3.73 -3.29
N GLU A 163 3.06 4.41 -3.54
CA GLU A 163 3.43 5.61 -2.81
C GLU A 163 2.36 6.72 -2.88
N ARG A 164 1.79 6.94 -4.07
CA ARG A 164 0.69 7.89 -4.25
C ARG A 164 -0.58 7.47 -3.51
N ASN A 165 -0.90 6.18 -3.51
CA ASN A 165 -2.10 5.67 -2.83
C ASN A 165 -1.93 5.62 -1.31
N HIS A 166 -0.71 5.46 -0.79
CA HIS A 166 -0.45 5.57 0.65
C HIS A 166 -0.84 6.95 1.20
N VAL A 167 -0.83 8.00 0.37
CA VAL A 167 -1.33 9.33 0.76
C VAL A 167 -2.79 9.25 1.19
N GLU A 168 -3.59 8.41 0.54
CA GLU A 168 -5.02 8.25 0.86
C GLU A 168 -5.21 7.56 2.22
N ILE A 169 -4.50 6.47 2.47
CA ILE A 169 -4.50 5.83 3.80
C ILE A 169 -4.03 6.82 4.87
N ARG A 170 -3.04 7.66 4.56
CA ARG A 170 -2.48 8.66 5.49
C ARG A 170 -3.41 9.83 5.79
N LYS A 171 -4.46 10.06 5.00
CA LYS A 171 -5.53 10.98 5.36
C LYS A 171 -6.28 10.50 6.60
N LEU A 172 -6.55 9.20 6.70
CA LEU A 172 -7.26 8.55 7.81
C LEU A 172 -6.31 8.15 8.96
N LEU A 173 -5.13 7.65 8.61
CA LEU A 173 -4.11 7.15 9.53
C LEU A 173 -2.80 7.95 9.39
N PRO A 174 -2.75 9.22 9.83
CA PRO A 174 -1.60 10.10 9.63
C PRO A 174 -0.40 9.66 10.46
N LYS A 175 0.79 9.64 9.86
CA LYS A 175 2.06 9.38 10.55
C LYS A 175 2.42 10.55 11.48
N GLY A 176 2.93 10.24 12.66
CA GLY A 176 3.49 11.25 13.58
C GLY A 176 2.49 11.91 14.52
N ARG A 177 1.23 11.43 14.59
CA ARG A 177 0.22 11.88 15.55
C ARG A 177 0.05 10.92 16.75
N GLY A 178 1.05 10.07 17.00
CA GLY A 178 0.97 9.10 18.10
C GLY A 178 0.03 7.91 17.84
N LEU A 179 -0.49 7.79 16.61
CA LEU A 179 -1.38 6.67 16.25
C LEU A 179 -0.64 5.34 16.34
N ARG A 180 -1.19 4.43 17.13
CA ARG A 180 -0.65 3.10 17.39
C ARG A 180 -1.38 2.06 16.55
N PHE A 181 -0.64 1.45 15.60
CA PHE A 181 -1.18 0.38 14.77
C PHE A 181 -1.37 -0.93 15.55
N ASP A 182 -0.65 -1.11 16.65
CA ASP A 182 -0.87 -2.21 17.61
C ASP A 182 -2.30 -2.19 18.21
N ARG A 183 -3.00 -1.05 18.10
CA ARG A 183 -4.39 -0.88 18.59
C ARG A 183 -5.43 -0.93 17.48
N LEU A 184 -5.00 -1.00 16.19
CA LEU A 184 -5.94 -1.08 15.07
C LEU A 184 -6.70 -2.41 15.12
N ALA A 185 -8.02 -2.31 15.10
CA ALA A 185 -8.89 -3.46 14.95
C ALA A 185 -9.28 -3.68 13.47
N PRO A 186 -9.62 -4.91 13.04
CA PRO A 186 -10.17 -5.17 11.71
C PRO A 186 -11.35 -4.26 11.37
N ALA A 187 -12.24 -3.96 12.33
CA ALA A 187 -13.37 -3.05 12.16
C ALA A 187 -12.96 -1.62 11.79
N ASP A 188 -11.79 -1.15 12.21
CA ASP A 188 -11.29 0.17 11.83
C ASP A 188 -10.90 0.22 10.33
N LEU A 189 -10.37 -0.90 9.80
CA LEU A 189 -10.01 -1.02 8.39
C LEU A 189 -11.24 -1.24 7.52
N SER A 190 -12.22 -2.07 7.97
CA SER A 190 -13.51 -2.23 7.29
C SER A 190 -14.31 -0.93 7.23
N LEU A 191 -14.07 0.01 8.13
CA LEU A 191 -14.61 1.37 8.06
C LEU A 191 -13.79 2.28 7.14
N ALA A 192 -12.46 2.24 7.22
CA ALA A 192 -11.57 3.17 6.52
C ALA A 192 -11.48 2.88 5.01
N MET A 193 -11.37 1.59 4.63
CA MET A 193 -11.11 1.21 3.24
C MET A 193 -12.26 1.49 2.28
N PRO A 194 -13.55 1.39 2.66
CA PRO A 194 -14.67 1.91 1.88
C PRO A 194 -14.48 3.37 1.45
N HIS A 195 -14.13 4.26 2.39
CA HIS A 195 -13.93 5.67 2.09
C HIS A 195 -12.76 5.93 1.13
N VAL A 196 -11.63 5.21 1.31
CA VAL A 196 -10.47 5.29 0.40
C VAL A 196 -10.82 4.84 -1.01
N ASN A 197 -11.61 3.76 -1.15
CA ASN A 197 -11.94 3.14 -2.42
C ASN A 197 -13.21 3.71 -3.08
N SER A 198 -13.94 4.58 -2.40
CA SER A 198 -15.11 5.29 -2.93
C SER A 198 -14.81 6.75 -3.33
N GLU A 199 -13.58 7.26 -3.13
CA GLU A 199 -13.20 8.58 -3.60
C GLU A 199 -13.01 8.58 -5.13
N PRO A 200 -13.77 9.39 -5.90
CA PRO A 200 -13.64 9.43 -7.36
C PRO A 200 -12.22 9.86 -7.79
N ARG A 201 -11.66 9.20 -8.78
CA ARG A 201 -10.30 9.46 -9.27
C ARG A 201 -10.33 10.04 -10.69
N GLY A 202 -9.71 11.20 -10.89
CA GLY A 202 -9.59 11.80 -12.22
C GLY A 202 -8.95 10.87 -13.25
N ALA A 203 -7.95 10.07 -12.83
CA ALA A 203 -7.30 9.07 -13.69
C ALA A 203 -8.24 7.91 -14.13
N LEU A 204 -9.37 7.75 -13.47
CA LEU A 204 -10.40 6.76 -13.80
C LEU A 204 -11.65 7.39 -14.45
N GLY A 205 -11.51 8.60 -15.01
CA GLY A 205 -12.67 9.32 -15.54
C GLY A 205 -13.73 9.63 -14.47
N PHE A 206 -13.28 9.89 -13.25
CA PHE A 206 -14.11 10.11 -12.05
C PHE A 206 -14.90 8.89 -11.57
N ALA A 207 -14.60 7.69 -12.08
CA ALA A 207 -15.05 6.47 -11.41
C ALA A 207 -14.31 6.27 -10.08
N THR A 208 -14.94 5.54 -9.15
CA THR A 208 -14.31 5.15 -7.89
C THR A 208 -13.43 3.91 -8.10
N PRO A 209 -12.36 3.73 -7.30
CA PRO A 209 -11.53 2.52 -7.34
C PRO A 209 -12.34 1.22 -7.21
N ALA A 210 -13.31 1.15 -6.29
CA ALA A 210 -14.14 -0.03 -6.10
C ALA A 210 -14.99 -0.35 -7.35
N ARG A 211 -15.64 0.65 -7.96
CA ARG A 211 -16.42 0.46 -9.20
C ARG A 211 -15.55 0.04 -10.37
N ALA A 212 -14.37 0.66 -10.55
CA ALA A 212 -13.45 0.28 -11.60
C ALA A 212 -12.95 -1.15 -11.42
N PHE A 213 -12.67 -1.57 -10.19
CA PHE A 213 -12.24 -2.92 -9.85
C PHE A 213 -13.31 -3.96 -10.18
N ARG A 214 -14.57 -3.72 -9.77
CA ARG A 214 -15.72 -4.56 -10.12
C ARG A 214 -15.89 -4.71 -11.64
N ALA A 215 -15.80 -3.61 -12.36
CA ALA A 215 -15.93 -3.62 -13.82
C ALA A 215 -14.82 -4.44 -14.51
N MET A 216 -13.62 -4.51 -13.93
CA MET A 216 -12.48 -5.23 -14.51
C MET A 216 -12.44 -6.72 -14.15
N LEU A 217 -12.83 -7.10 -12.94
CA LEU A 217 -12.63 -8.44 -12.39
C LEU A 217 -13.93 -9.17 -12.01
N GLY A 218 -15.10 -8.52 -12.12
CA GLY A 218 -16.41 -9.15 -11.93
C GLY A 218 -16.55 -9.86 -10.59
N ALA A 219 -16.92 -11.12 -10.61
CA ALA A 219 -17.16 -11.92 -9.41
C ALA A 219 -15.95 -12.05 -8.47
N ASP A 220 -14.73 -12.08 -9.02
CA ASP A 220 -13.52 -12.13 -8.19
C ASP A 220 -13.34 -10.80 -7.41
N ALA A 221 -13.72 -9.68 -8.02
CA ALA A 221 -13.73 -8.38 -7.33
C ALA A 221 -14.76 -8.34 -6.22
N GLU A 222 -16.00 -8.77 -6.47
CA GLU A 222 -17.05 -8.80 -5.44
C GLU A 222 -16.62 -9.66 -4.25
N ALA A 223 -16.09 -10.87 -4.50
CA ALA A 223 -15.63 -11.75 -3.44
C ALA A 223 -14.58 -11.08 -2.53
N LEU A 224 -13.62 -10.34 -3.12
CA LEU A 224 -12.62 -9.62 -2.33
C LEU A 224 -13.21 -8.43 -1.59
N LEU A 225 -14.03 -7.62 -2.25
CA LEU A 225 -14.62 -6.43 -1.64
C LEU A 225 -15.52 -6.80 -0.47
N ASP A 226 -16.37 -7.83 -0.63
CA ASP A 226 -17.24 -8.34 0.42
C ASP A 226 -16.44 -8.90 1.61
N ALA A 227 -15.42 -9.73 1.32
CA ALA A 227 -14.62 -10.35 2.38
C ALA A 227 -13.83 -9.34 3.22
N TYR A 228 -13.43 -8.21 2.64
CA TYR A 228 -12.68 -7.15 3.32
C TYR A 228 -13.55 -5.93 3.67
N GLY A 229 -14.87 -6.03 3.54
CA GLY A 229 -15.82 -4.99 3.94
C GLY A 229 -15.67 -3.70 3.13
N VAL A 230 -15.30 -3.78 1.85
CA VAL A 230 -15.15 -2.60 0.98
C VAL A 230 -16.47 -2.33 0.27
N GLU A 231 -17.38 -1.65 0.95
CA GLU A 231 -18.65 -1.20 0.42
C GLU A 231 -18.52 0.15 -0.30
N ASP A 232 -19.52 0.49 -1.15
CA ASP A 232 -19.55 1.80 -1.78
C ASP A 232 -20.08 2.86 -0.82
N VAL A 233 -19.31 3.92 -0.59
CA VAL A 233 -19.70 5.08 0.20
C VAL A 233 -20.16 6.19 -0.76
N PRO A 234 -21.39 6.75 -0.59
CA PRO A 234 -21.83 7.90 -1.37
C PRO A 234 -20.88 9.09 -1.24
N VAL A 235 -20.67 9.83 -2.34
CA VAL A 235 -19.72 10.96 -2.36
C VAL A 235 -20.02 12.00 -1.27
N GLY A 236 -21.30 12.23 -0.96
CA GLY A 236 -21.72 13.17 0.11
C GLY A 236 -21.44 12.67 1.53
N GLU A 237 -21.12 11.38 1.70
CA GLU A 237 -20.83 10.77 3.01
C GLU A 237 -19.35 10.43 3.18
N LEU A 238 -18.52 10.76 2.18
CA LEU A 238 -17.08 10.51 2.23
C LEU A 238 -16.43 11.33 3.36
N ASP A 239 -15.78 10.65 4.27
CA ASP A 239 -14.92 11.25 5.29
C ASP A 239 -13.52 10.65 5.23
N LEU A 240 -12.58 11.40 4.69
CA LEU A 240 -11.17 11.05 4.59
C LEU A 240 -10.35 11.80 5.65
N THR A 241 -10.87 11.85 6.88
CA THR A 241 -10.18 12.47 8.02
C THR A 241 -9.92 11.45 9.13
N PRO A 242 -8.93 11.69 10.00
CA PRO A 242 -8.70 10.82 11.17
C PRO A 242 -9.90 10.76 12.13
N GLY A 243 -10.79 11.76 12.06
CA GLY A 243 -12.01 11.83 12.87
C GLY A 243 -13.00 10.70 12.59
N LEU A 244 -13.00 10.13 11.38
CA LEU A 244 -13.87 9.00 11.04
C LEU A 244 -13.65 7.83 12.00
N ILE A 245 -12.41 7.34 12.08
CA ILE A 245 -12.05 6.19 12.92
C ILE A 245 -12.21 6.55 14.41
N ALA A 246 -11.82 7.77 14.80
CA ALA A 246 -11.92 8.20 16.20
C ALA A 246 -13.36 8.17 16.70
N ARG A 247 -14.33 8.71 15.96
CA ARG A 247 -15.76 8.69 16.33
C ARG A 247 -16.30 7.26 16.42
N ALA A 248 -16.02 6.44 15.41
CA ALA A 248 -16.50 5.05 15.41
C ALA A 248 -15.95 4.24 16.57
N ARG A 249 -14.69 4.47 16.98
CA ARG A 249 -14.11 3.82 18.15
C ARG A 249 -14.75 4.31 19.44
N GLU A 250 -15.02 5.61 19.56
CA GLU A 250 -15.76 6.17 20.72
C GLU A 250 -17.16 5.56 20.84
N GLU A 251 -17.90 5.44 19.73
CA GLU A 251 -19.23 4.82 19.70
C GLU A 251 -19.20 3.32 20.09
N ARG A 252 -18.12 2.59 19.73
CA ARG A 252 -17.93 1.19 20.13
C ARG A 252 -17.38 1.01 21.55
N GLY A 253 -16.94 2.09 22.20
CA GLY A 253 -16.26 2.04 23.49
C GLY A 253 -14.82 1.52 23.42
N ASP A 254 -14.20 1.56 22.25
CA ASP A 254 -12.80 1.16 22.05
C ASP A 254 -11.83 2.23 22.55
N ALA A 255 -10.64 1.80 23.00
CA ALA A 255 -9.59 2.73 23.38
C ALA A 255 -9.14 3.57 22.14
N PRO A 256 -8.79 4.86 22.30
CA PRO A 256 -8.28 5.68 21.19
C PRO A 256 -6.98 5.09 20.60
N LEU A 257 -6.73 5.39 19.32
CA LEU A 257 -5.51 4.94 18.63
C LEU A 257 -4.26 5.71 19.07
N SER A 258 -4.45 6.91 19.60
CA SER A 258 -3.36 7.77 20.11
C SER A 258 -3.15 7.61 21.60
#